data_a9c778361f06eb8789e6f89cec952699
#
_entry.id   a9c778361f06eb8789e6f89cec952699
#
_cell.length_a   1.000
_cell.length_b   1.000
_cell.length_c   1.000
_cell.angle_alpha   90.00
_cell.angle_beta   90.00
_cell.angle_gamma   90.00
#
_symmetry.space_group_name_H-M   'P 1'
#
loop_
_entity.id
_entity.type
_entity.pdbx_description
1 polymer ?
#
loop_
_entity_poly.entity_id
_entity_poly.type
_entity_poly.pdbx_seq_one_letter_code
_entity_poly.pdbx_strand_id
1 'polypeptide(L)'
;PSDAEAFFRRTGITFNVYGSDEATERLLPLDIVPRIIGAGEWRKLSAGSEQRVRAINAFLHDIYHNQEILRAGKIPTQLITQNDAFLPKMIGVSPPGGVYTHIVGVDLVRTGENEFFVLEDNARTPSGVSYMLENRETMMQMFPELFTRVRVRPVSSYPEALRRSLTACAPPCAGDRPVAAVLTPGIFNSAYFEHAFLADQMGAELVEGRDLRVVDGRIAMRTTRGYTPIDVL
;
A
#
# COMPACT_ATOMS: atom_id res chain seq x y z
N PRO A 1 10.36 -25.28 10.28
CA PRO A 1 11.10 -24.15 9.68
C PRO A 1 11.50 -24.45 8.23
N SER A 2 12.06 -25.66 7.95
CA SER A 2 12.53 -26.04 6.60
C SER A 2 11.43 -26.01 5.52
N ASP A 3 10.22 -26.40 5.86
CA ASP A 3 9.11 -26.47 4.90
C ASP A 3 8.60 -25.08 4.53
N ALA A 4 8.56 -24.15 5.49
CA ALA A 4 8.20 -22.75 5.24
C ALA A 4 9.26 -22.03 4.39
N GLU A 5 10.55 -22.27 4.69
CA GLU A 5 11.63 -21.73 3.87
C GLU A 5 11.61 -22.32 2.45
N ALA A 6 11.34 -23.62 2.32
CA ALA A 6 11.21 -24.27 1.02
C ALA A 6 10.02 -23.73 0.23
N PHE A 7 8.90 -23.41 0.90
CA PHE A 7 7.76 -22.75 0.29
C PHE A 7 8.13 -21.35 -0.19
N PHE A 8 8.75 -20.52 0.64
CA PHE A 8 9.16 -19.16 0.28
C PHE A 8 10.15 -19.14 -0.89
N ARG A 9 11.13 -20.06 -0.90
CA ARG A 9 12.06 -20.20 -2.04
C ARG A 9 11.33 -20.56 -3.33
N ARG A 10 10.39 -21.49 -3.26
CA ARG A 10 9.62 -21.94 -4.43
C ARG A 10 8.69 -20.85 -4.96
N THR A 11 8.11 -20.05 -4.08
CA THR A 11 7.19 -18.95 -4.43
C THR A 11 7.94 -17.66 -4.79
N GLY A 12 9.26 -17.60 -4.50
CA GLY A 12 10.07 -16.42 -4.80
C GLY A 12 9.79 -15.25 -3.87
N ILE A 13 9.41 -15.50 -2.61
CA ILE A 13 9.12 -14.47 -1.60
C ILE A 13 10.42 -13.91 -1.06
N THR A 14 10.97 -12.95 -1.78
CA THR A 14 12.28 -12.38 -1.53
C THR A 14 12.21 -10.85 -1.44
N PHE A 15 13.23 -10.25 -0.89
CA PHE A 15 13.43 -8.80 -0.93
C PHE A 15 14.91 -8.48 -1.22
N ASN A 16 15.11 -7.35 -1.89
CA ASN A 16 16.46 -6.87 -2.21
C ASN A 16 16.96 -5.97 -1.09
N VAL A 17 18.18 -6.26 -0.58
CA VAL A 17 18.84 -5.43 0.42
C VAL A 17 19.78 -4.45 -0.27
N TYR A 18 19.58 -3.15 -0.03
CA TYR A 18 20.50 -2.11 -0.48
C TYR A 18 21.64 -1.95 0.53
N GLY A 19 22.88 -1.82 0.06
CA GLY A 19 24.02 -1.47 0.92
C GLY A 19 25.30 -2.29 0.74
N SER A 20 25.34 -3.24 -0.18
CA SER A 20 26.56 -3.86 -0.68
C SER A 20 26.61 -3.70 -2.19
N ASP A 21 27.80 -3.65 -2.78
CA ASP A 21 28.01 -3.50 -4.24
C ASP A 21 27.34 -4.59 -5.11
N GLU A 22 26.73 -5.58 -4.47
CA GLU A 22 25.89 -6.61 -5.09
C GLU A 22 24.52 -6.61 -4.42
N ALA A 23 23.47 -6.39 -5.21
CA ALA A 23 22.09 -6.56 -4.77
C ALA A 23 21.90 -8.01 -4.30
N THR A 24 21.84 -8.22 -2.99
CA THR A 24 21.68 -9.55 -2.42
C THR A 24 20.20 -9.81 -2.19
N GLU A 25 19.65 -10.69 -2.99
CA GLU A 25 18.29 -11.20 -2.81
C GLU A 25 18.25 -12.07 -1.55
N ARG A 26 17.36 -11.76 -0.63
CA ARG A 26 17.16 -12.50 0.63
C ARG A 26 15.74 -13.00 0.74
N LEU A 27 15.59 -14.19 1.28
CA LEU A 27 14.27 -14.69 1.68
C LEU A 27 13.72 -13.83 2.83
N LEU A 28 12.43 -13.57 2.79
CA LEU A 28 11.74 -12.95 3.91
C LEU A 28 11.77 -13.90 5.12
N PRO A 29 12.29 -13.46 6.29
CA PRO A 29 12.24 -14.29 7.49
C PRO A 29 10.79 -14.45 7.96
N LEU A 30 10.36 -15.70 8.18
CA LEU A 30 9.03 -16.04 8.69
C LEU A 30 9.13 -16.68 10.07
N ASP A 31 8.47 -16.07 11.06
CA ASP A 31 8.15 -16.73 12.32
C ASP A 31 6.85 -17.52 12.16
N ILE A 32 6.94 -18.84 12.23
CA ILE A 32 5.79 -19.73 12.07
C ILE A 32 4.86 -19.76 13.27
N VAL A 33 5.23 -19.14 14.39
CA VAL A 33 4.37 -18.99 15.57
C VAL A 33 3.48 -17.76 15.40
N PRO A 34 2.17 -17.95 15.14
CA PRO A 34 1.30 -16.82 14.84
C PRO A 34 1.04 -15.96 16.08
N ARG A 35 1.05 -14.66 15.90
CA ARG A 35 0.50 -13.72 16.89
C ARG A 35 -1.00 -13.64 16.71
N ILE A 36 -1.73 -14.05 17.73
CA ILE A 36 -3.18 -14.05 17.70
C ILE A 36 -3.69 -12.69 18.18
N ILE A 37 -4.49 -12.03 17.34
CA ILE A 37 -5.21 -10.81 17.68
C ILE A 37 -6.69 -11.15 17.82
N GLY A 38 -7.23 -11.01 19.02
CA GLY A 38 -8.62 -11.31 19.33
C GLY A 38 -9.57 -10.32 18.64
N ALA A 39 -10.82 -10.73 18.41
CA ALA A 39 -11.81 -9.89 17.73
C ALA A 39 -12.08 -8.55 18.44
N GLY A 40 -12.03 -8.51 19.79
CA GLY A 40 -12.16 -7.28 20.57
C GLY A 40 -11.00 -6.31 20.35
N GLU A 41 -9.80 -6.85 20.42
CA GLU A 41 -8.56 -6.13 20.17
C GLU A 41 -8.51 -5.59 18.74
N TRP A 42 -8.87 -6.43 17.77
CA TRP A 42 -8.94 -6.02 16.36
C TRP A 42 -9.93 -4.87 16.11
N ARG A 43 -11.10 -4.89 16.74
CA ARG A 43 -12.06 -3.78 16.64
C ARG A 43 -11.47 -2.46 17.13
N LYS A 44 -10.73 -2.49 18.26
CA LYS A 44 -10.05 -1.31 18.80
C LYS A 44 -8.97 -0.80 17.83
N LEU A 45 -8.14 -1.70 17.33
CA LEU A 45 -7.04 -1.36 16.40
C LEU A 45 -7.59 -0.79 15.09
N SER A 46 -8.58 -1.43 14.48
CA SER A 46 -9.15 -0.98 13.22
C SER A 46 -9.86 0.37 13.35
N ALA A 47 -10.63 0.59 14.42
CA ALA A 47 -11.27 1.88 14.66
C ALA A 47 -10.26 3.01 14.91
N GLY A 48 -9.20 2.73 15.67
CA GLY A 48 -8.13 3.69 15.91
C GLY A 48 -7.35 4.04 14.64
N SER A 49 -7.03 3.03 13.83
CA SER A 49 -6.34 3.24 12.54
C SER A 49 -7.24 4.03 11.56
N GLU A 50 -8.53 3.71 11.49
CA GLU A 50 -9.47 4.46 10.67
C GLU A 50 -9.58 5.94 11.08
N GLN A 51 -9.70 6.21 12.39
CA GLN A 51 -9.71 7.58 12.92
C GLN A 51 -8.43 8.33 12.51
N ARG A 52 -7.29 7.68 12.61
CA ARG A 52 -5.98 8.24 12.29
C ARG A 52 -5.85 8.59 10.81
N VAL A 53 -6.26 7.68 9.93
CA VAL A 53 -6.27 7.91 8.47
C VAL A 53 -7.20 9.07 8.10
N ARG A 54 -8.37 9.18 8.73
CA ARG A 54 -9.28 10.32 8.53
C ARG A 54 -8.65 11.62 8.98
N ALA A 55 -7.94 11.62 10.11
CA ALA A 55 -7.23 12.82 10.61
C ALA A 55 -6.10 13.24 9.65
N ILE A 56 -5.33 12.30 9.11
CA ILE A 56 -4.28 12.58 8.11
C ILE A 56 -4.89 13.21 6.86
N ASN A 57 -5.97 12.65 6.31
CA ASN A 57 -6.64 13.22 5.14
C ASN A 57 -7.24 14.62 5.42
N ALA A 58 -7.83 14.83 6.60
CA ALA A 58 -8.32 16.15 7.00
C ALA A 58 -7.18 17.18 7.14
N PHE A 59 -6.05 16.78 7.71
CA PHE A 59 -4.84 17.61 7.80
C PHE A 59 -4.31 17.99 6.41
N LEU A 60 -4.20 17.01 5.49
CA LEU A 60 -3.77 17.28 4.12
C LEU A 60 -4.73 18.20 3.39
N HIS A 61 -6.03 18.02 3.57
CA HIS A 61 -7.02 18.94 3.02
C HIS A 61 -6.80 20.36 3.55
N ASP A 62 -6.62 20.53 4.85
CA ASP A 62 -6.45 21.84 5.45
C ASP A 62 -5.18 22.55 4.95
N ILE A 63 -4.02 21.87 4.94
CA ILE A 63 -2.75 22.52 4.53
C ILE A 63 -2.71 22.90 3.05
N TYR A 64 -3.50 22.24 2.19
CA TYR A 64 -3.62 22.58 0.77
C TYR A 64 -4.80 23.55 0.46
N HIS A 65 -5.61 23.91 1.44
CA HIS A 65 -6.74 24.83 1.28
C HIS A 65 -6.70 25.98 2.28
N ASN A 66 -7.43 25.84 3.39
CA ASN A 66 -7.63 26.94 4.33
C ASN A 66 -6.42 27.20 5.25
N GLN A 67 -5.58 26.23 5.49
CA GLN A 67 -4.42 26.31 6.38
C GLN A 67 -4.78 26.75 7.82
N GLU A 68 -5.92 26.31 8.31
CA GLU A 68 -6.44 26.73 9.63
C GLU A 68 -5.51 26.28 10.77
N ILE A 69 -4.95 25.08 10.67
CA ILE A 69 -4.02 24.54 11.67
C ILE A 69 -2.73 25.38 11.76
N LEU A 70 -2.27 25.93 10.61
CA LEU A 70 -1.10 26.81 10.55
C LEU A 70 -1.44 28.20 11.10
N ARG A 71 -2.59 28.78 10.72
CA ARG A 71 -3.06 30.07 11.26
C ARG A 71 -3.29 30.04 12.75
N ALA A 72 -3.76 28.89 13.26
CA ALA A 72 -3.93 28.67 14.70
C ALA A 72 -2.60 28.45 15.46
N GLY A 73 -1.47 28.45 14.76
CA GLY A 73 -0.14 28.26 15.36
C GLY A 73 0.07 26.87 16.00
N LYS A 74 -0.75 25.88 15.64
CA LYS A 74 -0.63 24.53 16.16
C LYS A 74 0.56 23.79 15.58
N ILE A 75 0.93 24.11 14.34
CA ILE A 75 2.10 23.60 13.64
C ILE A 75 2.86 24.79 13.07
N PRO A 76 4.18 24.87 13.26
CA PRO A 76 5.00 25.90 12.63
C PRO A 76 4.90 25.81 11.10
N THR A 77 4.56 26.94 10.45
CA THR A 77 4.37 26.98 8.99
C THR A 77 5.57 26.45 8.21
N GLN A 78 6.78 26.72 8.71
CA GLN A 78 8.02 26.28 8.07
C GLN A 78 8.14 24.75 7.95
N LEU A 79 7.59 23.99 8.90
CA LEU A 79 7.60 22.51 8.83
C LEU A 79 6.83 21.98 7.62
N ILE A 80 5.86 22.75 7.12
CA ILE A 80 5.08 22.40 5.94
C ILE A 80 5.72 23.01 4.69
N THR A 81 5.87 24.33 4.65
CA THR A 81 6.25 25.05 3.42
C THR A 81 7.70 24.83 2.99
N GLN A 82 8.58 24.45 3.91
CA GLN A 82 9.99 24.11 3.63
C GLN A 82 10.22 22.61 3.49
N ASN A 83 9.18 21.79 3.58
CA ASN A 83 9.30 20.35 3.38
C ASN A 83 9.27 20.02 1.88
N ASP A 84 10.25 19.27 1.41
CA ASP A 84 10.35 18.87 -0.01
C ASP A 84 9.15 18.06 -0.52
N ALA A 85 8.42 17.40 0.41
CA ALA A 85 7.21 16.66 0.07
C ALA A 85 5.98 17.56 -0.07
N PHE A 86 6.04 18.83 0.37
CA PHE A 86 4.96 19.78 0.13
C PHE A 86 4.95 20.23 -1.33
N LEU A 87 3.81 20.06 -1.99
CA LEU A 87 3.66 20.35 -3.41
C LEU A 87 2.84 21.65 -3.60
N PRO A 88 3.46 22.83 -3.78
CA PRO A 88 2.72 24.09 -3.96
C PRO A 88 1.69 24.05 -5.09
N LYS A 89 1.93 23.24 -6.12
CA LYS A 89 1.00 23.06 -7.26
C LYS A 89 -0.33 22.40 -6.85
N MET A 90 -0.38 21.77 -5.67
CA MET A 90 -1.58 21.14 -5.14
C MET A 90 -2.46 22.07 -4.31
N ILE A 91 -2.01 23.30 -4.07
CA ILE A 91 -2.80 24.30 -3.33
C ILE A 91 -4.12 24.57 -4.09
N GLY A 92 -5.23 24.38 -3.40
CA GLY A 92 -6.58 24.54 -3.96
C GLY A 92 -7.07 23.35 -4.81
N VAL A 93 -6.27 22.30 -4.97
CA VAL A 93 -6.68 21.10 -5.70
C VAL A 93 -7.33 20.11 -4.74
N SER A 94 -8.56 19.70 -5.05
CA SER A 94 -9.26 18.64 -4.34
C SER A 94 -9.15 17.33 -5.13
N PRO A 95 -8.50 16.31 -4.59
CA PRO A 95 -8.43 15.00 -5.25
C PRO A 95 -9.82 14.32 -5.29
N PRO A 96 -10.03 13.35 -6.18
CA PRO A 96 -11.28 12.60 -6.26
C PRO A 96 -11.69 12.04 -4.89
N GLY A 97 -12.96 12.22 -4.52
CA GLY A 97 -13.50 11.79 -3.23
C GLY A 97 -12.91 12.49 -2.00
N GLY A 98 -12.06 13.52 -2.16
CA GLY A 98 -11.36 14.19 -1.06
C GLY A 98 -10.30 13.31 -0.38
N VAL A 99 -9.84 12.25 -1.03
CA VAL A 99 -8.87 11.30 -0.49
C VAL A 99 -7.48 11.65 -0.98
N TYR A 100 -6.61 12.09 -0.07
CA TYR A 100 -5.21 12.45 -0.35
C TYR A 100 -4.28 11.24 -0.22
N THR A 101 -4.58 10.33 0.70
CA THR A 101 -3.84 9.08 0.89
C THR A 101 -4.80 7.90 0.82
N HIS A 102 -4.61 6.99 -0.13
CA HIS A 102 -5.48 5.82 -0.34
C HIS A 102 -5.10 4.64 0.54
N ILE A 103 -3.83 4.53 0.89
CA ILE A 103 -3.27 3.46 1.70
C ILE A 103 -2.38 4.09 2.75
N VAL A 104 -2.56 3.66 4.00
CA VAL A 104 -1.74 4.08 5.12
C VAL A 104 -1.31 2.84 5.90
N GLY A 105 0.00 2.67 6.07
CA GLY A 105 0.58 1.69 6.97
C GLY A 105 0.75 2.32 8.36
N VAL A 106 -0.06 1.91 9.31
CA VAL A 106 0.06 2.37 10.70
C VAL A 106 0.89 1.37 11.49
N ASP A 107 2.10 1.75 11.87
CA ASP A 107 2.98 0.89 12.63
C ASP A 107 2.62 0.93 14.12
N LEU A 108 2.37 -0.25 14.68
CA LEU A 108 1.88 -0.40 16.04
C LEU A 108 2.86 -1.20 16.90
N VAL A 109 3.11 -0.72 18.09
CA VAL A 109 3.85 -1.43 19.14
C VAL A 109 2.91 -1.85 20.24
N ARG A 110 2.90 -3.14 20.54
CA ARG A 110 2.16 -3.69 21.68
C ARG A 110 3.06 -3.63 22.92
N THR A 111 2.63 -2.90 23.94
CA THR A 111 3.37 -2.72 25.20
C THR A 111 2.76 -3.48 26.38
N GLY A 112 1.54 -3.95 26.23
CA GLY A 112 0.82 -4.69 27.28
C GLY A 112 -0.42 -5.38 26.75
N GLU A 113 -1.20 -5.95 27.64
CA GLU A 113 -2.50 -6.51 27.30
C GLU A 113 -3.47 -5.39 26.89
N ASN A 114 -3.97 -5.44 25.66
CA ASN A 114 -4.82 -4.39 25.06
C ASN A 114 -4.21 -2.98 25.00
N GLU A 115 -2.88 -2.85 25.15
CA GLU A 115 -2.17 -1.60 25.03
C GLU A 115 -1.35 -1.55 23.75
N PHE A 116 -1.61 -0.53 22.92
CA PHE A 116 -0.93 -0.31 21.65
C PHE A 116 -0.56 1.15 21.51
N PHE A 117 0.66 1.39 21.03
CA PHE A 117 1.13 2.71 20.64
C PHE A 117 1.40 2.74 19.15
N VAL A 118 1.08 3.86 18.54
CA VAL A 118 1.47 4.14 17.17
C VAL A 118 2.93 4.58 17.16
N LEU A 119 3.76 3.90 16.42
CA LEU A 119 5.15 4.25 16.21
C LEU A 119 5.26 5.30 15.08
N GLU A 120 4.65 5.00 13.93
CA GLU A 120 4.63 5.91 12.78
C GLU A 120 3.43 5.63 11.84
N ASP A 121 3.20 6.58 10.93
CA ASP A 121 2.24 6.43 9.84
C ASP A 121 2.98 6.50 8.50
N ASN A 122 3.01 5.39 7.79
CA ASN A 122 3.51 5.33 6.42
C ASN A 122 2.37 5.68 5.44
N ALA A 123 2.22 6.97 5.14
CA ALA A 123 1.09 7.49 4.38
C ALA A 123 1.41 7.77 2.90
N ARG A 124 2.66 7.57 2.47
CA ARG A 124 3.10 7.82 1.10
C ARG A 124 3.19 6.52 0.28
N THR A 125 4.04 5.60 0.70
CA THR A 125 4.31 4.34 -0.01
C THR A 125 4.43 3.19 0.99
N PRO A 126 3.35 2.85 1.73
CA PRO A 126 3.40 1.71 2.64
C PRO A 126 3.64 0.43 1.85
N SER A 127 4.40 -0.49 2.44
CA SER A 127 4.75 -1.77 1.86
C SER A 127 4.50 -2.91 2.84
N GLY A 128 4.54 -4.16 2.37
CA GLY A 128 4.46 -5.35 3.21
C GLY A 128 3.15 -6.13 3.13
N VAL A 129 2.13 -5.63 2.44
CA VAL A 129 0.83 -6.32 2.34
C VAL A 129 0.93 -7.63 1.55
N SER A 130 1.72 -7.67 0.48
CA SER A 130 1.99 -8.89 -0.28
C SER A 130 2.54 -9.99 0.63
N TYR A 131 3.49 -9.65 1.48
CA TYR A 131 4.06 -10.58 2.45
C TYR A 131 3.04 -11.05 3.49
N MET A 132 2.14 -10.18 3.92
CA MET A 132 1.03 -10.55 4.81
C MET A 132 0.11 -11.57 4.15
N LEU A 133 -0.23 -11.39 2.88
CA LEU A 133 -1.07 -12.31 2.10
C LEU A 133 -0.36 -13.66 1.93
N GLU A 134 0.90 -13.67 1.54
CA GLU A 134 1.72 -14.87 1.37
C GLU A 134 1.96 -15.61 2.71
N ASN A 135 2.20 -14.86 3.79
CA ASN A 135 2.30 -15.44 5.13
C ASN A 135 1.00 -16.14 5.53
N ARG A 136 -0.16 -15.55 5.23
CA ARG A 136 -1.46 -16.17 5.49
C ARG A 136 -1.62 -17.46 4.71
N GLU A 137 -1.28 -17.48 3.43
CA GLU A 137 -1.35 -18.67 2.58
C GLU A 137 -0.42 -19.77 3.10
N THR A 138 0.82 -19.42 3.43
CA THR A 138 1.79 -20.34 4.04
C THR A 138 1.26 -20.94 5.34
N MET A 139 0.71 -20.12 6.21
CA MET A 139 0.15 -20.59 7.48
C MET A 139 -1.04 -21.54 7.28
N MET A 140 -1.90 -21.28 6.29
CA MET A 140 -3.02 -22.16 5.96
C MET A 140 -2.55 -23.52 5.42
N GLN A 141 -1.48 -23.54 4.63
CA GLN A 141 -0.89 -24.78 4.13
C GLN A 141 -0.17 -25.58 5.21
N MET A 142 0.53 -24.89 6.11
CA MET A 142 1.29 -25.56 7.18
C MET A 142 0.42 -26.02 8.35
N PHE A 143 -0.65 -25.32 8.64
CA PHE A 143 -1.52 -25.58 9.80
C PHE A 143 -3.00 -25.65 9.42
N PRO A 144 -3.41 -26.51 8.47
CA PRO A 144 -4.78 -26.57 7.98
C PRO A 144 -5.79 -26.90 9.09
N GLU A 145 -5.40 -27.75 10.05
CA GLU A 145 -6.25 -28.10 11.19
C GLU A 145 -6.54 -26.91 12.11
N LEU A 146 -5.56 -26.01 12.29
CA LEU A 146 -5.76 -24.79 13.08
C LEU A 146 -6.83 -23.92 12.46
N PHE A 147 -6.77 -23.69 11.15
CA PHE A 147 -7.73 -22.87 10.42
C PHE A 147 -9.13 -23.53 10.34
N THR A 148 -9.21 -24.84 10.43
CA THR A 148 -10.48 -25.55 10.52
C THR A 148 -11.16 -25.37 11.91
N ARG A 149 -10.34 -25.33 12.96
CA ARG A 149 -10.84 -25.22 14.35
C ARG A 149 -11.10 -23.79 14.80
N VAL A 150 -10.36 -22.84 14.26
CA VAL A 150 -10.41 -21.42 14.64
C VAL A 150 -10.87 -20.57 13.46
N ARG A 151 -11.93 -19.79 13.66
CA ARG A 151 -12.38 -18.84 12.65
C ARG A 151 -11.41 -17.65 12.57
N VAL A 152 -10.49 -17.73 11.62
CA VAL A 152 -9.57 -16.63 11.30
C VAL A 152 -10.20 -15.76 10.22
N ARG A 153 -10.22 -14.44 10.43
CA ARG A 153 -10.75 -13.49 9.43
C ARG A 153 -9.92 -13.57 8.14
N PRO A 154 -10.54 -13.75 6.97
CA PRO A 154 -9.83 -13.77 5.70
C PRO A 154 -9.21 -12.40 5.38
N VAL A 155 -8.08 -12.43 4.66
CA VAL A 155 -7.36 -11.23 4.17
C VAL A 155 -7.32 -11.18 2.65
N SER A 156 -7.76 -12.22 1.98
CA SER A 156 -7.72 -12.39 0.52
C SER A 156 -8.52 -11.34 -0.27
N SER A 157 -9.42 -10.61 0.38
CA SER A 157 -10.18 -9.52 -0.25
C SER A 157 -9.39 -8.21 -0.40
N TYR A 158 -8.17 -8.13 0.12
CA TYR A 158 -7.38 -6.90 0.08
C TYR A 158 -7.08 -6.41 -1.35
N PRO A 159 -6.58 -7.25 -2.30
CA PRO A 159 -6.29 -6.79 -3.65
C PRO A 159 -7.52 -6.23 -4.37
N GLU A 160 -8.67 -6.87 -4.20
CA GLU A 160 -9.93 -6.39 -4.78
C GLU A 160 -10.38 -5.06 -4.16
N ALA A 161 -10.20 -4.89 -2.85
CA ALA A 161 -10.50 -3.63 -2.16
C ALA A 161 -9.57 -2.51 -2.65
N LEU A 162 -8.27 -2.80 -2.84
CA LEU A 162 -7.28 -1.88 -3.39
C LEU A 162 -7.66 -1.46 -4.81
N ARG A 163 -7.99 -2.42 -5.68
CA ARG A 163 -8.44 -2.14 -7.04
C ARG A 163 -9.67 -1.22 -7.06
N ARG A 164 -10.67 -1.50 -6.23
CA ARG A 164 -11.86 -0.64 -6.12
C ARG A 164 -11.52 0.77 -5.67
N SER A 165 -10.62 0.91 -4.70
CA SER A 165 -10.15 2.22 -4.23
C SER A 165 -9.46 3.01 -5.35
N LEU A 166 -8.60 2.36 -6.11
CA LEU A 166 -7.91 2.99 -7.24
C LEU A 166 -8.89 3.39 -8.35
N THR A 167 -9.76 2.47 -8.78
CA THR A 167 -10.71 2.74 -9.88
C THR A 167 -11.77 3.78 -9.51
N ALA A 168 -12.08 3.95 -8.22
CA ALA A 168 -12.96 5.03 -7.74
C ALA A 168 -12.36 6.43 -7.99
N CYS A 169 -11.05 6.53 -8.26
CA CYS A 169 -10.36 7.78 -8.57
C CYS A 169 -10.21 8.03 -10.07
N ALA A 170 -10.78 7.16 -10.90
CA ALA A 170 -10.72 7.32 -12.35
C ALA A 170 -11.38 8.64 -12.79
N PRO A 171 -10.82 9.31 -13.81
CA PRO A 171 -11.41 10.55 -14.33
C PRO A 171 -12.77 10.27 -14.97
N PRO A 172 -13.67 11.28 -15.04
CA PRO A 172 -15.01 11.12 -15.64
C PRO A 172 -15.02 10.63 -17.09
N CYS A 173 -13.90 10.79 -17.81
CA CYS A 173 -13.74 10.33 -19.18
C CYS A 173 -13.32 8.85 -19.29
N ALA A 174 -13.01 8.20 -18.17
CA ALA A 174 -12.82 6.76 -18.13
C ALA A 174 -14.18 6.09 -18.37
N GLY A 175 -14.21 5.06 -19.18
CA GLY A 175 -15.43 4.28 -19.38
C GLY A 175 -15.83 3.46 -18.14
N ASP A 176 -16.80 2.58 -18.30
CA ASP A 176 -17.30 1.70 -17.23
C ASP A 176 -16.23 0.76 -16.65
N ARG A 177 -15.11 0.60 -17.34
CA ARG A 177 -13.99 -0.25 -16.94
C ARG A 177 -12.68 0.52 -17.01
N PRO A 178 -12.39 1.34 -15.99
CA PRO A 178 -11.14 2.10 -15.94
C PRO A 178 -9.91 1.20 -16.01
N VAL A 179 -8.93 1.61 -16.80
CA VAL A 179 -7.63 0.93 -16.90
C VAL A 179 -6.73 1.42 -15.78
N ALA A 180 -6.43 0.53 -14.84
CA ALA A 180 -5.48 0.80 -13.77
C ALA A 180 -4.13 0.14 -14.08
N ALA A 181 -3.02 0.83 -13.79
CA ALA A 181 -1.68 0.30 -13.91
C ALA A 181 -0.84 0.64 -12.68
N VAL A 182 0.07 -0.27 -12.34
CA VAL A 182 1.05 -0.10 -11.28
C VAL A 182 2.38 0.30 -11.92
N LEU A 183 2.88 1.49 -11.58
CA LEU A 183 4.20 1.96 -12.02
C LEU A 183 5.28 1.45 -11.06
N THR A 184 6.25 0.74 -11.59
CA THR A 184 7.41 0.25 -10.86
C THR A 184 8.71 0.83 -11.39
N PRO A 185 9.72 1.07 -10.52
CA PRO A 185 11.09 1.37 -10.98
C PRO A 185 11.79 0.18 -11.63
N GLY A 186 11.22 -1.02 -11.55
CA GLY A 186 11.76 -2.25 -12.14
C GLY A 186 12.38 -3.21 -11.12
N ILE A 187 12.95 -4.28 -11.65
CA ILE A 187 13.39 -5.48 -10.89
C ILE A 187 14.47 -5.21 -9.82
N PHE A 188 15.18 -4.11 -9.92
CA PHE A 188 16.20 -3.74 -8.92
C PHE A 188 15.62 -3.01 -7.70
N ASN A 189 14.33 -2.67 -7.71
CA ASN A 189 13.68 -2.06 -6.57
C ASN A 189 13.41 -3.09 -5.47
N SER A 190 13.65 -2.74 -4.20
CA SER A 190 13.42 -3.65 -3.06
C SER A 190 11.97 -4.13 -2.94
N ALA A 191 11.00 -3.30 -3.35
CA ALA A 191 9.59 -3.61 -3.31
C ALA A 191 9.05 -4.21 -4.63
N TYR A 192 9.93 -4.60 -5.58
CA TYR A 192 9.48 -5.10 -6.88
C TYR A 192 8.57 -6.33 -6.76
N PHE A 193 8.92 -7.26 -5.85
CA PHE A 193 8.06 -8.42 -5.59
C PHE A 193 6.62 -7.97 -5.25
N GLU A 194 6.49 -7.00 -4.35
CA GLU A 194 5.18 -6.49 -3.93
C GLU A 194 4.45 -5.77 -5.07
N HIS A 195 5.17 -4.99 -5.88
CA HIS A 195 4.57 -4.33 -7.05
C HIS A 195 3.99 -5.35 -8.03
N ALA A 196 4.78 -6.38 -8.36
CA ALA A 196 4.37 -7.44 -9.29
C ALA A 196 3.22 -8.28 -8.72
N PHE A 197 3.34 -8.68 -7.45
CA PHE A 197 2.33 -9.46 -6.76
C PHE A 197 0.98 -8.74 -6.69
N LEU A 198 0.97 -7.49 -6.24
CA LEU A 198 -0.27 -6.73 -6.12
C LEU A 198 -0.88 -6.38 -7.49
N ALA A 199 -0.07 -6.09 -8.49
CA ALA A 199 -0.55 -5.87 -9.85
C ALA A 199 -1.27 -7.12 -10.38
N ASP A 200 -0.64 -8.30 -10.24
CA ASP A 200 -1.23 -9.59 -10.64
C ASP A 200 -2.53 -9.88 -9.89
N GLN A 201 -2.52 -9.77 -8.57
CA GLN A 201 -3.70 -10.04 -7.73
C GLN A 201 -4.86 -9.07 -7.96
N MET A 202 -4.58 -7.85 -8.36
CA MET A 202 -5.60 -6.85 -8.75
C MET A 202 -6.08 -7.03 -10.19
N GLY A 203 -5.37 -7.78 -11.03
CA GLY A 203 -5.57 -7.79 -12.48
C GLY A 203 -5.29 -6.42 -13.11
N ALA A 204 -4.27 -5.70 -12.58
CA ALA A 204 -3.78 -4.44 -13.10
C ALA A 204 -2.48 -4.65 -13.88
N GLU A 205 -2.21 -3.78 -14.85
CA GLU A 205 -0.97 -3.85 -15.62
C GLU A 205 0.22 -3.36 -14.78
N LEU A 206 1.35 -4.07 -14.86
CA LEU A 206 2.61 -3.63 -14.28
C LEU A 206 3.44 -2.95 -15.37
N VAL A 207 3.79 -1.68 -15.15
CA VAL A 207 4.51 -0.86 -16.13
C VAL A 207 5.75 -0.21 -15.53
N GLU A 208 6.77 -0.04 -16.35
CA GLU A 208 7.92 0.80 -16.05
C GLU A 208 7.82 2.14 -16.80
N GLY A 209 8.62 3.15 -16.40
CA GLY A 209 8.62 4.45 -17.08
C GLY A 209 8.86 4.38 -18.57
N ARG A 210 9.67 3.41 -19.04
CA ARG A 210 9.94 3.16 -20.47
C ARG A 210 8.73 2.65 -21.27
N ASP A 211 7.72 2.14 -20.59
CA ASP A 211 6.50 1.62 -21.22
C ASP A 211 5.43 2.71 -21.38
N LEU A 212 5.65 3.86 -20.75
CA LEU A 212 4.71 4.96 -20.71
C LEU A 212 5.00 6.03 -21.74
N ARG A 213 3.95 6.59 -22.33
CA ARG A 213 3.99 7.79 -23.19
C ARG A 213 2.76 8.66 -22.97
N VAL A 214 2.90 9.93 -23.31
CA VAL A 214 1.75 10.83 -23.44
C VAL A 214 1.26 10.76 -24.88
N VAL A 215 0.02 10.34 -25.06
CA VAL A 215 -0.67 10.28 -26.35
C VAL A 215 -1.99 11.07 -26.21
N ASP A 216 -2.17 12.07 -27.05
CA ASP A 216 -3.36 12.95 -27.03
C ASP A 216 -3.67 13.55 -25.66
N GLY A 217 -2.61 13.96 -24.93
CA GLY A 217 -2.70 14.55 -23.58
C GLY A 217 -3.00 13.56 -22.45
N ARG A 218 -3.04 12.26 -22.72
CA ARG A 218 -3.25 11.19 -21.72
C ARG A 218 -2.04 10.29 -21.59
N ILE A 219 -1.79 9.80 -20.39
CA ILE A 219 -0.78 8.74 -20.20
C ILE A 219 -1.31 7.45 -20.83
N ALA A 220 -0.46 6.81 -21.60
CA ALA A 220 -0.75 5.53 -22.24
C ALA A 220 0.41 4.55 -22.07
N MET A 221 0.11 3.29 -21.91
CA MET A 221 1.08 2.20 -21.85
C MET A 221 1.25 1.55 -23.24
N ARG A 222 2.46 1.11 -23.51
CA ARG A 222 2.79 0.35 -24.71
C ARG A 222 2.28 -1.08 -24.59
N THR A 223 1.55 -1.53 -25.61
CA THR A 223 1.08 -2.90 -25.74
C THR A 223 1.50 -3.49 -27.09
N THR A 224 1.26 -4.76 -27.31
CA THR A 224 1.50 -5.42 -28.61
C THR A 224 0.62 -4.87 -29.74
N ARG A 225 -0.46 -4.16 -29.40
CA ARG A 225 -1.40 -3.56 -30.36
C ARG A 225 -1.25 -2.06 -30.52
N GLY A 226 -0.20 -1.45 -29.91
CA GLY A 226 0.02 -0.01 -29.89
C GLY A 226 -0.01 0.56 -28.48
N TYR A 227 -0.64 1.71 -28.28
CA TYR A 227 -0.74 2.39 -26.99
C TYR A 227 -2.17 2.33 -26.46
N THR A 228 -2.30 1.92 -25.20
CA THR A 228 -3.58 1.89 -24.46
C THR A 228 -3.57 2.97 -23.38
N PRO A 229 -4.54 3.90 -23.34
CA PRO A 229 -4.65 4.89 -22.29
C PRO A 229 -4.78 4.25 -20.92
N ILE A 230 -4.14 4.87 -19.92
CA ILE A 230 -4.25 4.53 -18.49
C ILE A 230 -5.15 5.58 -17.85
N ASP A 231 -6.13 5.14 -17.07
CA ASP A 231 -7.06 6.03 -16.36
C ASP A 231 -6.59 6.28 -14.92
N VAL A 232 -5.94 5.29 -14.30
CA VAL A 232 -5.40 5.38 -12.93
C VAL A 232 -3.99 4.78 -12.90
N LEU A 233 -3.03 5.57 -12.46
CA LEU A 233 -1.63 5.16 -12.33
C LEU A 233 -1.20 5.21 -10.87
#